data_e08222c207e8a47ceaef19c0971736a3
#
_entry.id   e08222c207e8a47ceaef19c0971736a3
#
_cell.length_a   1.000
_cell.length_b   1.000
_cell.length_c   1.000
_cell.angle_alpha   90.00
_cell.angle_beta   90.00
_cell.angle_gamma   90.00
#
_symmetry.space_group_name_H-M   'P 1'
#
loop_
_entity.id
_entity.type
_entity.pdbx_description
1 polymer ?
#
loop_
_entity_poly.entity_id
_entity_poly.type
_entity_poly.pdbx_seq_one_letter_code
_entity_poly.pdbx_strand_id
1 'polypeptide(L)'
;MRTYHQDGSAAPAGHVFVFGSNLSGRHGAGAARAAVTHYGAVMGVAEGLAGNSYAIPTVARARDLAYTLPLADIQLSVERFLRFASARPEQQFFVTRIGCGLAGYEDREVAPMFKLAPPNCSLPLPWRPFTGD
;
A
#
# COMPACT_ATOMS: atom_id res chain seq x y z
N MET A 1 11.61 -14.04 -8.62
CA MET A 1 10.25 -14.62 -8.64
C MET A 1 9.32 -13.80 -7.75
N ARG A 2 8.15 -13.50 -8.25
CA ARG A 2 7.16 -12.68 -7.54
C ARG A 2 6.45 -13.50 -6.48
N THR A 3 6.28 -12.93 -5.28
CA THR A 3 5.55 -13.52 -4.17
C THR A 3 4.16 -12.89 -4.06
N TYR A 4 3.16 -13.70 -3.79
CA TYR A 4 1.78 -13.25 -3.59
C TYR A 4 1.24 -13.76 -2.26
N HIS A 5 0.27 -13.04 -1.70
CA HIS A 5 -0.43 -13.46 -0.49
C HIS A 5 -1.93 -13.26 -0.65
N GLN A 6 -2.71 -13.96 0.16
CA GLN A 6 -4.15 -13.83 0.15
C GLN A 6 -4.55 -12.44 0.65
N ASP A 7 -5.43 -11.77 -0.09
CA ASP A 7 -5.94 -10.46 0.30
C ASP A 7 -6.64 -10.58 1.66
N GLY A 8 -6.37 -9.60 2.53
CA GLY A 8 -6.92 -9.58 3.88
C GLY A 8 -6.16 -10.42 4.90
N SER A 9 -5.14 -11.17 4.47
CA SER A 9 -4.31 -11.91 5.42
C SER A 9 -3.39 -10.97 6.21
N ALA A 10 -2.94 -11.44 7.38
CA ALA A 10 -2.02 -10.68 8.21
C ALA A 10 -0.60 -10.74 7.65
N ALA A 11 0.15 -9.65 7.78
CA ALA A 11 1.55 -9.63 7.41
C ALA A 11 2.37 -10.48 8.39
N PRO A 12 3.33 -11.27 7.90
CA PRO A 12 4.23 -12.00 8.79
C PRO A 12 5.03 -11.03 9.68
N ALA A 13 5.47 -11.54 10.84
CA ALA A 13 6.27 -10.75 11.76
C ALA A 13 7.52 -10.21 11.05
N GLY A 14 7.85 -8.95 11.30
CA GLY A 14 9.01 -8.30 10.70
C GLY A 14 8.82 -7.77 9.29
N HIS A 15 7.69 -8.06 8.64
CA HIS A 15 7.38 -7.48 7.35
C HIS A 15 6.82 -6.07 7.51
N VAL A 16 7.11 -5.21 6.54
CA VAL A 16 6.53 -3.86 6.49
C VAL A 16 5.16 -3.94 5.81
N PHE A 17 4.13 -3.52 6.52
CA PHE A 17 2.73 -3.53 6.04
C PHE A 17 2.48 -2.25 5.22
N VAL A 18 2.28 -2.40 3.91
CA VAL A 18 2.08 -1.27 3.00
C VAL A 18 0.59 -1.08 2.76
N PHE A 19 0.07 0.10 3.06
CA PHE A 19 -1.37 0.35 3.08
C PHE A 19 -1.75 1.68 2.44
N GLY A 20 -3.01 1.76 1.99
CA GLY A 20 -3.58 3.01 1.46
C GLY A 20 -3.94 3.97 2.59
N SER A 21 -3.47 5.18 2.50
CA SER A 21 -3.72 6.23 3.48
C SER A 21 -4.44 7.43 2.84
N ASN A 22 -4.51 8.54 3.57
CA ASN A 22 -5.02 9.80 3.06
C ASN A 22 -4.04 10.94 3.37
N LEU A 23 -4.18 12.06 2.67
CA LEU A 23 -3.25 13.18 2.82
C LEU A 23 -3.32 13.84 4.20
N SER A 24 -4.42 13.67 4.93
CA SER A 24 -4.52 14.17 6.31
C SER A 24 -3.85 13.26 7.33
N GLY A 25 -3.42 12.05 6.94
CA GLY A 25 -2.76 11.12 7.83
C GLY A 25 -3.66 10.53 8.90
N ARG A 26 -4.97 10.52 8.69
CA ARG A 26 -5.93 9.97 9.65
C ARG A 26 -6.23 8.51 9.30
N HIS A 27 -5.71 7.61 10.12
CA HIS A 27 -5.78 6.16 9.87
C HIS A 27 -6.94 5.56 10.67
N GLY A 28 -8.18 5.87 10.26
CA GLY A 28 -9.37 5.57 11.05
C GLY A 28 -10.17 4.35 10.64
N ALA A 29 -9.88 3.72 9.50
CA ALA A 29 -10.67 2.59 9.01
C ALA A 29 -9.85 1.66 8.13
N GLY A 30 -10.34 0.44 7.93
CA GLY A 30 -9.77 -0.54 7.01
C GLY A 30 -8.30 -0.87 7.29
N ALA A 31 -7.52 -1.01 6.22
CA ALA A 31 -6.09 -1.35 6.33
C ALA A 31 -5.31 -0.29 7.12
N ALA A 32 -5.69 0.99 6.99
CA ALA A 32 -5.03 2.07 7.73
C ALA A 32 -5.20 1.90 9.24
N ARG A 33 -6.40 1.51 9.68
CA ARG A 33 -6.64 1.23 11.11
C ARG A 33 -5.84 0.02 11.58
N ALA A 34 -5.80 -1.03 10.78
CA ALA A 34 -5.00 -2.22 11.08
C ALA A 34 -3.51 -1.85 11.20
N ALA A 35 -3.03 -0.94 10.34
CA ALA A 35 -1.66 -0.48 10.39
C ALA A 35 -1.33 0.20 11.73
N VAL A 36 -2.23 1.04 12.23
CA VAL A 36 -2.04 1.69 13.54
C VAL A 36 -2.08 0.66 14.67
N THR A 37 -3.05 -0.27 14.61
CA THR A 37 -3.26 -1.22 15.68
C THR A 37 -2.16 -2.27 15.77
N HIS A 38 -1.64 -2.75 14.63
CA HIS A 38 -0.77 -3.92 14.59
C HIS A 38 0.62 -3.68 14.01
N TYR A 39 0.85 -2.59 13.27
CA TYR A 39 2.08 -2.42 12.50
C TYR A 39 2.81 -1.11 12.78
N GLY A 40 2.39 -0.39 13.80
CA GLY A 40 3.12 0.79 14.27
C GLY A 40 2.95 2.04 13.42
N ALA A 41 1.91 2.11 12.59
CA ALA A 41 1.60 3.33 11.85
C ALA A 41 1.25 4.47 12.83
N VAL A 42 1.63 5.68 12.46
CA VAL A 42 1.47 6.85 13.31
C VAL A 42 0.46 7.81 12.68
N MET A 43 -0.51 8.25 13.47
CA MET A 43 -1.47 9.27 13.02
C MET A 43 -0.70 10.53 12.62
N GLY A 44 -1.06 11.11 11.49
CA GLY A 44 -0.39 12.27 10.93
C GLY A 44 0.66 11.97 9.87
N VAL A 45 1.08 10.72 9.74
CA VAL A 45 2.02 10.31 8.69
C VAL A 45 1.24 9.85 7.47
N ALA A 46 1.08 10.73 6.50
CA ALA A 46 0.29 10.48 5.30
C ALA A 46 1.03 9.59 4.29
N GLU A 47 2.35 9.70 4.21
CA GLU A 47 3.15 8.92 3.28
C GLU A 47 4.46 8.51 3.94
N GLY A 48 4.92 7.29 3.64
CA GLY A 48 6.23 6.80 4.04
C GLY A 48 6.21 5.85 5.22
N LEU A 49 7.41 5.50 5.65
CA LEU A 49 7.64 4.51 6.71
C LEU A 49 7.34 5.07 8.08
N ALA A 50 6.60 4.29 8.89
CA ALA A 50 6.40 4.54 10.30
C ALA A 50 6.24 3.18 10.99
N GLY A 51 7.10 2.87 11.95
CA GLY A 51 7.13 1.55 12.57
C GLY A 51 7.36 0.48 11.50
N ASN A 52 6.54 -0.57 11.54
CA ASN A 52 6.56 -1.63 10.52
C ASN A 52 5.45 -1.42 9.48
N SER A 53 5.18 -0.17 9.11
CA SER A 53 4.19 0.17 8.11
C SER A 53 4.73 1.21 7.13
N TYR A 54 4.15 1.24 5.94
CA TYR A 54 4.46 2.24 4.92
C TYR A 54 3.15 2.73 4.31
N ALA A 55 2.90 4.03 4.40
CA ALA A 55 1.66 4.65 3.95
C ALA A 55 1.78 5.17 2.52
N ILE A 56 0.76 4.88 1.69
CA ILE A 56 0.64 5.43 0.33
C ILE A 56 -0.69 6.15 0.25
N PRO A 57 -0.74 7.48 0.12
CA PRO A 57 -2.00 8.20 0.10
C PRO A 57 -2.78 7.93 -1.18
N THR A 58 -4.07 7.66 -1.03
CA THR A 58 -5.00 7.38 -2.13
C THR A 58 -6.22 8.29 -2.13
N VAL A 59 -6.50 8.95 -1.01
CA VAL A 59 -7.57 9.96 -0.90
C VAL A 59 -7.03 11.20 -0.20
N ALA A 60 -7.64 12.35 -0.50
CA ALA A 60 -7.21 13.61 0.11
C ALA A 60 -7.66 13.74 1.56
N ARG A 61 -8.86 13.24 1.87
CA ARG A 61 -9.45 13.33 3.21
C ARG A 61 -10.03 11.99 3.65
N ALA A 62 -9.91 11.71 4.97
CA ALA A 62 -10.28 10.42 5.55
C ALA A 62 -11.76 10.02 5.36
N ARG A 63 -12.67 10.98 5.23
CA ARG A 63 -14.11 10.71 5.23
C ARG A 63 -14.85 11.21 3.99
N ASP A 64 -14.10 11.68 3.00
CA ASP A 64 -14.75 12.28 1.84
C ASP A 64 -14.23 11.59 0.57
N LEU A 65 -14.99 10.61 0.11
CA LEU A 65 -14.65 9.81 -1.07
C LEU A 65 -14.67 10.65 -2.35
N ALA A 66 -15.30 11.83 -2.34
CA ALA A 66 -15.25 12.75 -3.47
C ALA A 66 -13.85 13.29 -3.71
N TYR A 67 -12.95 13.11 -2.75
CA TYR A 67 -11.56 13.55 -2.84
C TYR A 67 -10.57 12.39 -3.01
N THR A 68 -10.98 11.33 -3.67
CA THR A 68 -10.05 10.28 -4.11
C THR A 68 -8.99 10.90 -5.01
N LEU A 69 -7.74 10.56 -4.76
CA LEU A 69 -6.64 11.13 -5.54
C LEU A 69 -6.65 10.57 -6.97
N PRO A 70 -6.26 11.39 -7.98
CA PRO A 70 -6.10 10.90 -9.33
C PRO A 70 -5.09 9.75 -9.40
N LEU A 71 -5.28 8.82 -10.34
CA LEU A 71 -4.34 7.72 -10.53
C LEU A 71 -2.90 8.20 -10.76
N ALA A 72 -2.74 9.33 -11.46
CA ALA A 72 -1.40 9.89 -11.69
C ALA A 72 -0.68 10.25 -10.40
N ASP A 73 -1.42 10.77 -9.40
CA ASP A 73 -0.83 11.12 -8.10
C ASP A 73 -0.48 9.86 -7.30
N ILE A 74 -1.36 8.86 -7.34
CA ILE A 74 -1.09 7.57 -6.69
C ILE A 74 0.13 6.91 -7.34
N GLN A 75 0.24 6.97 -8.66
CA GLN A 75 1.38 6.45 -9.41
C GLN A 75 2.71 7.02 -8.90
N LEU A 76 2.77 8.32 -8.66
CA LEU A 76 3.98 8.97 -8.15
C LEU A 76 4.34 8.46 -6.76
N SER A 77 3.35 8.30 -5.88
CA SER A 77 3.58 7.76 -4.54
C SER A 77 4.04 6.30 -4.60
N VAL A 78 3.44 5.50 -5.49
CA VAL A 78 3.87 4.11 -5.70
C VAL A 78 5.30 4.05 -6.19
N GLU A 79 5.69 4.92 -7.13
CA GLU A 79 7.07 4.97 -7.63
C GLU A 79 8.06 5.28 -6.51
N ARG A 80 7.71 6.21 -5.62
CA ARG A 80 8.54 6.50 -4.45
C ARG A 80 8.67 5.27 -3.54
N PHE A 81 7.57 4.56 -3.33
CA PHE A 81 7.60 3.32 -2.55
C PHE A 81 8.49 2.26 -3.20
N LEU A 82 8.37 2.06 -4.50
CA LEU A 82 9.17 1.04 -5.20
C LEU A 82 10.66 1.35 -5.13
N ARG A 83 11.05 2.62 -5.23
CA ARG A 83 12.44 3.03 -5.02
C ARG A 83 12.89 2.77 -3.59
N PHE A 84 12.04 3.05 -2.62
CA PHE A 84 12.31 2.77 -1.20
C PHE A 84 12.55 1.28 -0.98
N ALA A 85 11.66 0.43 -1.49
CA ALA A 85 11.77 -1.02 -1.34
C ALA A 85 13.01 -1.58 -2.06
N SER A 86 13.30 -1.09 -3.26
CA SER A 86 14.47 -1.52 -4.03
C SER A 86 15.79 -1.20 -3.33
N ALA A 87 15.83 -0.12 -2.57
CA ALA A 87 17.02 0.28 -1.80
C ALA A 87 17.19 -0.54 -0.52
N ARG A 88 16.24 -1.39 -0.17
CA ARG A 88 16.24 -2.20 1.07
C ARG A 88 15.95 -3.67 0.77
N PRO A 89 16.82 -4.35 0.02
CA PRO A 89 16.55 -5.72 -0.44
C PRO A 89 16.43 -6.74 0.70
N GLU A 90 16.99 -6.44 1.86
CA GLU A 90 16.91 -7.30 3.05
C GLU A 90 15.58 -7.17 3.79
N GLN A 91 14.78 -6.13 3.50
CA GLN A 91 13.49 -5.91 4.13
C GLN A 91 12.38 -6.50 3.27
N GLN A 92 11.41 -7.15 3.91
CA GLN A 92 10.24 -7.70 3.23
C GLN A 92 9.06 -6.72 3.36
N PHE A 93 8.34 -6.52 2.27
CA PHE A 93 7.19 -5.61 2.20
C PHE A 93 5.93 -6.39 1.85
N PHE A 94 4.89 -6.21 2.65
CA PHE A 94 3.59 -6.88 2.47
C PHE A 94 2.60 -5.85 1.95
N VAL A 95 2.34 -5.87 0.65
CA VAL A 95 1.53 -4.84 -0.02
C VAL A 95 0.06 -5.24 0.01
N THR A 96 -0.80 -4.37 0.57
CA THR A 96 -2.25 -4.57 0.54
C THR A 96 -2.82 -4.06 -0.80
N ARG A 97 -4.12 -4.29 -1.05
CA ARG A 97 -4.82 -3.81 -2.26
C ARG A 97 -5.06 -2.31 -2.18
N ILE A 98 -4.00 -1.56 -2.26
CA ILE A 98 -4.00 -0.10 -2.13
C ILE A 98 -4.89 0.51 -3.22
N GLY A 99 -5.74 1.45 -2.81
CA GLY A 99 -6.63 2.16 -3.74
C GLY A 99 -7.88 1.38 -4.15
N CYS A 100 -7.97 0.10 -3.81
CA CYS A 100 -9.06 -0.78 -4.24
C CYS A 100 -10.15 -0.96 -3.17
N GLY A 101 -10.00 -0.32 -2.02
CA GLY A 101 -11.00 -0.30 -0.97
C GLY A 101 -11.80 1.01 -1.00
N LEU A 102 -11.64 1.82 0.05
CA LEU A 102 -12.37 3.07 0.20
C LEU A 102 -12.13 4.06 -0.94
N ALA A 103 -10.94 4.06 -1.54
CA ALA A 103 -10.64 4.94 -2.67
C ALA A 103 -11.45 4.59 -3.94
N GLY A 104 -11.92 3.35 -4.06
CA GLY A 104 -12.86 2.96 -5.10
C GLY A 104 -12.28 2.57 -6.45
N TYR A 105 -10.95 2.46 -6.57
CA TYR A 105 -10.34 2.01 -7.82
C TYR A 105 -10.41 0.48 -7.95
N GLU A 106 -10.30 0.00 -9.19
CA GLU A 106 -10.27 -1.42 -9.47
C GLU A 106 -8.82 -1.94 -9.54
N ASP A 107 -8.66 -3.24 -9.35
CA ASP A 107 -7.33 -3.88 -9.41
C ASP A 107 -6.62 -3.56 -10.73
N ARG A 108 -7.33 -3.58 -11.86
CA ARG A 108 -6.75 -3.30 -13.18
C ARG A 108 -6.18 -1.88 -13.30
N GLU A 109 -6.62 -0.97 -12.43
CA GLU A 109 -6.18 0.43 -12.45
C GLU A 109 -4.94 0.65 -11.59
N VAL A 110 -4.83 -0.05 -10.48
CA VAL A 110 -3.74 0.16 -9.51
C VAL A 110 -2.65 -0.91 -9.62
N ALA A 111 -3.03 -2.17 -9.80
CA ALA A 111 -2.06 -3.27 -9.81
C ALA A 111 -0.92 -3.08 -10.82
N PRO A 112 -1.17 -2.60 -12.06
CA PRO A 112 -0.07 -2.40 -13.01
C PRO A 112 1.03 -1.46 -12.52
N MET A 113 0.72 -0.56 -11.59
CA MET A 113 1.72 0.34 -11.00
C MET A 113 2.81 -0.42 -10.25
N PHE A 114 2.51 -1.66 -9.81
CA PHE A 114 3.44 -2.51 -9.05
C PHE A 114 4.13 -3.56 -9.92
N LYS A 115 3.97 -3.49 -11.24
CA LYS A 115 4.55 -4.49 -12.15
C LYS A 115 6.07 -4.59 -12.02
N LEU A 116 6.75 -3.49 -11.73
CA LEU A 116 8.19 -3.46 -11.57
C LEU A 116 8.63 -3.55 -10.10
N ALA A 117 7.74 -3.96 -9.21
CA ALA A 117 8.09 -4.12 -7.80
C ALA A 117 9.24 -5.12 -7.64
N PRO A 118 10.22 -4.83 -6.76
CA PRO A 118 11.33 -5.74 -6.52
C PRO A 118 10.86 -7.03 -5.82
N PRO A 119 11.68 -8.09 -5.83
CA PRO A 119 11.26 -9.40 -5.30
C PRO A 119 10.98 -9.43 -3.79
N ASN A 120 11.43 -8.41 -3.05
CA ASN A 120 11.13 -8.30 -1.62
C ASN A 120 9.72 -7.73 -1.33
N CYS A 121 8.91 -7.48 -2.37
CA CYS A 121 7.52 -7.07 -2.22
C CYS A 121 6.60 -8.26 -2.50
N SER A 122 5.78 -8.64 -1.50
CA SER A 122 4.69 -9.57 -1.70
C SER A 122 3.44 -8.78 -2.09
N LEU A 123 2.75 -9.17 -3.15
CA LEU A 123 1.59 -8.47 -3.68
C LEU A 123 0.30 -9.24 -3.40
N PRO A 124 -0.87 -8.59 -3.37
CA PRO A 124 -2.13 -9.30 -3.19
C PRO A 124 -2.37 -10.28 -4.34
N LEU A 125 -2.83 -11.46 -4.02
CA LEU A 125 -3.09 -12.50 -5.02
C LEU A 125 -4.02 -12.03 -6.16
N PRO A 126 -5.08 -11.23 -5.91
CA PRO A 126 -5.91 -10.70 -6.99
C PRO A 126 -5.17 -9.86 -8.03
N TRP A 127 -3.97 -9.37 -7.71
CA TRP A 127 -3.17 -8.57 -8.63
C TRP A 127 -2.31 -9.40 -9.58
N ARG A 128 -2.24 -10.70 -9.37
CA ARG A 128 -1.39 -11.58 -10.19
C ARG A 128 -1.63 -11.45 -11.70
N PRO A 129 -2.89 -11.37 -12.20
CA PRO A 129 -3.11 -11.19 -13.64
C PRO A 129 -2.49 -9.93 -14.23
N PHE A 130 -2.20 -8.93 -13.40
CA PHE A 130 -1.69 -7.62 -13.85
C PHE A 130 -0.20 -7.40 -13.57
N THR A 131 0.39 -8.24 -12.74
CA THR A 131 1.78 -8.05 -12.27
C THR A 131 2.62 -9.31 -12.43
N GLY A 132 1.99 -10.42 -12.71
CA GLY A 132 2.63 -11.71 -12.73
C GLY A 132 3.48 -11.97 -13.96
N ASP A 133 4.01 -13.13 -13.94
CA ASP A 133 4.97 -13.64 -14.90
C ASP A 133 4.31 -14.01 -16.21
#